data_48b5be6e544330cef1e2ad175fde74f1
#
_entry.id   48b5be6e544330cef1e2ad175fde74f1
#
_cell.length_a   1.000
_cell.length_b   1.000
_cell.length_c   1.000
_cell.angle_alpha   90.00
_cell.angle_beta   90.00
_cell.angle_gamma   90.00
#
_symmetry.space_group_name_H-M   'P 1'
#
loop_
_entity.id
_entity.type
_entity.pdbx_description
1 polymer ?
#
loop_
_entity_poly.entity_id
_entity_poly.type
_entity_poly.pdbx_seq_one_letter_code
_entity_poly.pdbx_strand_id
1 'polypeptide(L)'
;MSERICPTAWKDYELIDAGGFEKLERFGKWILRRPEPQAIWDKSLEEREWQKLAHASFVKAAGADAEKGQWHLKPGMADRWWIQYQQGGMTLKFRLGLTSFKHVGLFPEQAANWDWIYEKVKTLPKGEKPRVLNLFAYTGGASLAACAAGADVTHVDSVKQVVSWSRENMESSGLDGI
;
A
#
# COMPACT_ATOMS: atom_id res chain seq x y z
N MET A 1 -19.88 -19.63 -2.43
CA MET A 1 -18.45 -19.49 -2.02
C MET A 1 -18.04 -18.07 -2.40
N SER A 2 -17.53 -17.26 -1.47
CA SER A 2 -16.97 -15.96 -1.80
C SER A 2 -15.67 -16.16 -2.57
N GLU A 3 -15.57 -15.60 -3.75
CA GLU A 3 -14.33 -15.61 -4.53
C GLU A 3 -13.28 -14.75 -3.81
N ARG A 4 -12.11 -15.32 -3.55
CA ARG A 4 -10.97 -14.57 -3.01
C ARG A 4 -10.21 -13.94 -4.15
N ILE A 5 -10.23 -12.63 -4.23
CA ILE A 5 -9.51 -11.86 -5.25
C ILE A 5 -8.17 -11.43 -4.66
N CYS A 6 -7.08 -11.81 -5.32
CA CYS A 6 -5.73 -11.40 -4.95
C CYS A 6 -5.06 -10.70 -6.14
N PRO A 7 -4.34 -9.60 -5.94
CA PRO A 7 -3.55 -8.96 -6.99
C PRO A 7 -2.32 -9.82 -7.32
N THR A 8 -2.42 -10.65 -8.33
CA THR A 8 -1.36 -11.61 -8.74
C THR A 8 -0.28 -11.00 -9.62
N ALA A 9 -0.51 -9.81 -10.17
CA ALA A 9 0.35 -9.20 -11.18
C ALA A 9 1.28 -8.10 -10.63
N TRP A 10 1.35 -7.90 -9.32
CA TRP A 10 2.14 -6.82 -8.75
C TRP A 10 3.63 -7.18 -8.64
N LYS A 11 4.44 -6.65 -9.53
CA LYS A 11 5.89 -6.92 -9.56
C LYS A 11 6.65 -6.37 -8.36
N ASP A 12 6.21 -5.20 -7.84
CA ASP A 12 6.90 -4.51 -6.74
C ASP A 12 6.41 -4.92 -5.35
N TYR A 13 5.42 -5.81 -5.26
CA TYR A 13 4.93 -6.30 -3.97
C TYR A 13 4.84 -7.82 -3.94
N GLU A 14 5.17 -8.39 -2.80
CA GLU A 14 5.03 -9.82 -2.53
C GLU A 14 4.88 -10.06 -1.02
N LEU A 15 3.91 -10.85 -0.62
CA LEU A 15 3.86 -11.45 0.70
C LEU A 15 4.73 -12.70 0.68
N ILE A 16 5.91 -12.62 1.29
CA ILE A 16 6.89 -13.72 1.29
C ILE A 16 6.46 -14.81 2.27
N ASP A 17 6.08 -14.41 3.50
CA ASP A 17 5.63 -15.32 4.54
C ASP A 17 4.77 -14.57 5.56
N ALA A 18 3.93 -15.30 6.28
CA ALA A 18 3.16 -14.78 7.40
C ALA A 18 2.95 -15.88 8.45
N GLY A 19 2.96 -15.51 9.71
CA GLY A 19 2.76 -16.42 10.83
C GLY A 19 3.35 -15.88 12.13
N GLY A 20 2.98 -16.48 13.27
CA GLY A 20 3.48 -16.05 14.56
C GLY A 20 3.17 -14.57 14.85
N PHE A 21 2.00 -14.09 14.41
CA PHE A 21 1.55 -12.69 14.54
C PHE A 21 2.38 -11.66 13.77
N GLU A 22 3.11 -12.08 12.73
CA GLU A 22 3.95 -11.23 11.91
C GLU A 22 3.78 -11.53 10.42
N LYS A 23 4.25 -10.62 9.58
CA LYS A 23 4.36 -10.81 8.14
C LYS A 23 5.69 -10.30 7.62
N LEU A 24 6.20 -11.00 6.61
CA LEU A 24 7.40 -10.67 5.86
C LEU A 24 7.00 -10.32 4.44
N GLU A 25 7.18 -9.07 4.05
CA GLU A 25 6.68 -8.53 2.79
C GLU A 25 7.80 -7.80 2.04
N ARG A 26 7.82 -7.98 0.72
CA ARG A 26 8.70 -7.22 -0.18
C ARG A 26 7.96 -6.04 -0.80
N PHE A 27 8.58 -4.86 -0.73
CA PHE A 27 8.13 -3.64 -1.37
C PHE A 27 9.27 -3.07 -2.24
N GLY A 28 9.20 -3.28 -3.53
CA GLY A 28 10.30 -3.03 -4.46
C GLY A 28 11.48 -3.95 -4.13
N LYS A 29 12.63 -3.36 -3.79
CA LYS A 29 13.83 -4.10 -3.38
C LYS A 29 13.92 -4.36 -1.86
N TRP A 30 13.05 -3.76 -1.06
CA TRP A 30 13.12 -3.83 0.39
C TRP A 30 12.15 -4.85 0.97
N ILE A 31 12.61 -5.63 1.93
CA ILE A 31 11.81 -6.63 2.65
C ILE A 31 11.62 -6.14 4.07
N LEU A 32 10.36 -6.09 4.51
CA LEU A 32 9.93 -5.59 5.80
C LEU A 32 9.34 -6.71 6.64
N ARG A 33 9.71 -6.75 7.91
CA ARG A 33 9.06 -7.58 8.92
C ARG A 33 8.24 -6.67 9.82
N ARG A 34 6.95 -6.97 9.95
CA ARG A 34 6.03 -6.16 10.76
C ARG A 34 4.91 -6.99 11.40
N PRO A 35 4.32 -6.49 12.49
CA PRO A 35 3.22 -7.18 13.17
C PRO A 35 2.00 -7.36 12.27
N GLU A 36 1.42 -8.57 12.32
CA GLU A 36 0.15 -8.93 11.71
C GLU A 36 -0.65 -9.80 12.70
N PRO A 37 -1.49 -9.19 13.55
CA PRO A 37 -2.20 -9.92 14.61
C PRO A 37 -3.11 -11.04 14.12
N GLN A 38 -3.50 -11.01 12.85
CA GLN A 38 -4.37 -12.04 12.25
C GLN A 38 -3.59 -13.28 11.80
N ALA A 39 -2.26 -13.20 11.69
CA ALA A 39 -1.43 -14.33 11.30
C ALA A 39 -1.14 -15.26 12.50
N ILE A 40 -2.18 -15.96 12.94
CA ILE A 40 -2.15 -16.83 14.14
C ILE A 40 -1.53 -18.21 13.90
N TRP A 41 -1.23 -18.55 12.65
CA TRP A 41 -0.59 -19.81 12.25
C TRP A 41 0.94 -19.72 12.37
N ASP A 42 1.61 -20.85 12.22
CA ASP A 42 3.05 -20.91 12.24
C ASP A 42 3.66 -20.34 10.95
N LYS A 43 4.87 -19.75 11.06
CA LYS A 43 5.67 -19.32 9.92
C LYS A 43 6.06 -20.51 9.06
N SER A 44 6.10 -20.34 7.73
CA SER A 44 6.59 -21.34 6.78
C SER A 44 8.11 -21.35 6.73
N LEU A 45 8.75 -20.19 6.87
CA LEU A 45 10.20 -20.03 6.91
C LEU A 45 10.70 -20.02 8.35
N GLU A 46 11.93 -20.49 8.55
CA GLU A 46 12.57 -20.43 9.86
C GLU A 46 12.91 -18.98 10.28
N GLU A 47 12.96 -18.73 11.57
CA GLU A 47 13.22 -17.39 12.12
C GLU A 47 14.57 -16.82 11.64
N ARG A 48 15.59 -17.65 11.45
CA ARG A 48 16.89 -17.23 10.89
C ARG A 48 16.78 -16.72 9.46
N GLU A 49 15.85 -17.26 8.66
CA GLU A 49 15.62 -16.82 7.29
C GLU A 49 14.88 -15.47 7.27
N TRP A 50 13.90 -15.30 8.15
CA TRP A 50 13.25 -14.01 8.35
C TRP A 50 14.28 -12.93 8.71
N GLN A 51 15.16 -13.19 9.66
CA GLN A 51 16.23 -12.26 10.08
C GLN A 51 17.20 -11.95 8.94
N LYS A 52 17.56 -12.96 8.13
CA LYS A 52 18.43 -12.77 6.97
C LYS A 52 17.79 -11.93 5.90
N LEU A 53 16.54 -12.19 5.57
CA LEU A 53 15.80 -11.54 4.50
C LEU A 53 15.36 -10.12 4.85
N ALA A 54 14.82 -9.90 6.04
CA ALA A 54 14.30 -8.59 6.44
C ALA A 54 15.37 -7.49 6.37
N HIS A 55 15.06 -6.40 5.70
CA HIS A 55 15.88 -5.18 5.66
C HIS A 55 15.49 -4.22 6.77
N ALA A 56 14.22 -4.20 7.18
CA ALA A 56 13.76 -3.51 8.38
C ALA A 56 12.74 -4.35 9.14
N SER A 57 12.74 -4.18 10.47
CA SER A 57 11.79 -4.82 11.38
C SER A 57 11.12 -3.76 12.24
N PHE A 58 9.80 -3.83 12.35
CA PHE A 58 9.04 -2.95 13.23
C PHE A 58 8.93 -3.57 14.63
N VAL A 59 9.33 -2.83 15.65
CA VAL A 59 9.21 -3.22 17.04
C VAL A 59 8.20 -2.30 17.73
N LYS A 60 7.17 -2.92 18.29
CA LYS A 60 6.12 -2.21 19.02
C LYS A 60 6.70 -1.56 20.29
N ALA A 61 6.32 -0.33 20.56
CA ALA A 61 6.67 0.33 21.82
C ALA A 61 5.91 -0.27 23.00
N ALA A 62 6.59 -0.46 24.13
CA ALA A 62 5.96 -0.99 25.35
C ALA A 62 4.86 -0.05 25.84
N GLY A 63 3.67 -0.59 26.14
CA GLY A 63 2.51 0.19 26.61
C GLY A 63 1.86 1.09 25.58
N ALA A 64 2.37 1.14 24.34
CA ALA A 64 1.80 1.95 23.28
C ALA A 64 0.63 1.26 22.56
N ASP A 65 -0.16 2.08 21.86
CA ASP A 65 -1.12 1.63 20.87
C ASP A 65 -0.46 0.59 19.93
N ALA A 66 -1.23 -0.42 19.53
CA ALA A 66 -0.74 -1.55 18.70
C ALA A 66 -0.07 -1.12 17.38
N GLU A 67 -0.33 0.10 16.94
CA GLU A 67 0.15 0.68 15.69
C GLU A 67 1.46 1.45 15.81
N LYS A 68 1.88 1.84 17.05
CA LYS A 68 3.06 2.69 17.30
C LYS A 68 4.28 1.89 17.74
N GLY A 69 5.45 2.31 17.25
CA GLY A 69 6.72 1.66 17.55
C GLY A 69 7.89 2.28 16.80
N GLN A 70 8.92 1.50 16.62
CA GLN A 70 10.15 1.89 15.93
C GLN A 70 10.54 0.88 14.87
N TRP A 71 11.09 1.39 13.76
CA TRP A 71 11.71 0.58 12.74
C TRP A 71 13.21 0.43 13.02
N HIS A 72 13.68 -0.80 13.02
CA HIS A 72 15.10 -1.14 13.07
C HIS A 72 15.54 -1.50 11.65
N LEU A 73 16.38 -0.66 11.05
CA LEU A 73 16.85 -0.79 9.68
C LEU A 73 18.22 -1.44 9.63
N LYS A 74 18.45 -2.32 8.67
CA LYS A 74 19.80 -2.75 8.32
C LYS A 74 20.57 -1.62 7.62
N PRO A 75 21.90 -1.60 7.73
CA PRO A 75 22.74 -0.61 7.03
C PRO A 75 22.43 -0.54 5.53
N GLY A 76 22.33 0.68 5.00
CA GLY A 76 22.07 0.93 3.59
C GLY A 76 20.61 0.89 3.16
N MET A 77 19.68 0.58 4.07
CA MET A 77 18.26 0.71 3.75
C MET A 77 17.81 2.17 3.81
N ALA A 78 17.06 2.59 2.78
CA ALA A 78 16.41 3.91 2.78
C ALA A 78 15.14 3.89 3.64
N ASP A 79 14.86 5.00 4.32
CA ASP A 79 13.62 5.20 5.08
C ASP A 79 12.44 5.62 4.20
N ARG A 80 12.68 5.98 2.93
CA ARG A 80 11.68 6.33 1.91
C ARG A 80 12.10 5.78 0.56
N TRP A 81 11.13 5.28 -0.20
CA TRP A 81 11.34 4.79 -1.57
C TRP A 81 10.04 4.79 -2.35
N TRP A 82 10.12 4.47 -3.64
CA TRP A 82 8.98 4.40 -4.54
C TRP A 82 8.75 2.97 -5.00
N ILE A 83 7.48 2.63 -5.18
CA ILE A 83 7.04 1.41 -5.87
C ILE A 83 5.97 1.76 -6.88
N GLN A 84 5.70 0.83 -7.79
CA GLN A 84 4.75 1.01 -8.87
C GLN A 84 3.76 -0.14 -8.91
N TYR A 85 2.51 0.19 -9.21
CA TYR A 85 1.47 -0.77 -9.55
C TYR A 85 1.02 -0.56 -10.99
N GLN A 86 0.95 -1.65 -11.78
CA GLN A 86 0.51 -1.61 -13.17
C GLN A 86 -0.51 -2.71 -13.44
N GLN A 87 -1.69 -2.36 -13.90
CA GLN A 87 -2.74 -3.29 -14.30
C GLN A 87 -3.73 -2.61 -15.26
N GLY A 88 -4.21 -3.33 -16.28
CA GLY A 88 -5.31 -2.90 -17.16
C GLY A 88 -5.10 -1.58 -17.91
N GLY A 89 -3.84 -1.11 -18.07
CA GLY A 89 -3.51 0.20 -18.62
C GLY A 89 -3.38 1.30 -17.57
N MET A 90 -3.65 1.01 -16.29
CA MET A 90 -3.41 1.88 -15.16
C MET A 90 -1.96 1.76 -14.68
N THR A 91 -1.32 2.89 -14.38
CA THR A 91 0.01 2.93 -13.73
C THR A 91 -0.04 3.89 -12.56
N LEU A 92 0.15 3.38 -11.37
CA LEU A 92 0.17 4.13 -10.12
C LEU A 92 1.53 4.04 -9.47
N LYS A 93 2.05 5.16 -8.98
CA LYS A 93 3.29 5.24 -8.22
C LYS A 93 3.00 5.63 -6.79
N PHE A 94 3.60 4.91 -5.86
CA PHE A 94 3.43 5.13 -4.44
C PHE A 94 4.77 5.38 -3.77
N ARG A 95 4.86 6.50 -3.07
CA ARG A 95 5.93 6.71 -2.12
C ARG A 95 5.65 5.88 -0.88
N LEU A 96 6.61 5.14 -0.43
CA LEU A 96 6.58 4.43 0.86
C LEU A 96 7.53 5.10 1.83
N GLY A 97 7.25 4.96 3.12
CA GLY A 97 8.08 5.55 4.15
C GLY A 97 7.92 4.87 5.51
N LEU A 98 9.03 4.72 6.21
CA LEU A 98 9.05 4.20 7.57
C LEU A 98 8.82 5.37 8.53
N THR A 99 7.78 5.26 9.34
CA THR A 99 7.37 6.27 10.31
C THR A 99 7.30 5.66 11.71
N SER A 100 6.81 6.38 12.70
CA SER A 100 6.53 5.82 14.03
C SER A 100 5.36 4.81 14.05
N PHE A 101 4.78 4.51 12.90
CA PHE A 101 3.71 3.52 12.73
C PHE A 101 4.21 2.30 11.94
N LYS A 102 3.54 1.16 12.15
CA LYS A 102 3.82 -0.08 11.39
C LYS A 102 3.43 0.00 9.90
N HIS A 103 2.54 0.94 9.55
CA HIS A 103 2.09 1.16 8.17
C HIS A 103 3.10 1.99 7.39
N VAL A 104 3.31 1.62 6.13
CA VAL A 104 4.35 2.20 5.28
C VAL A 104 3.81 3.13 4.19
N GLY A 105 2.54 3.49 4.28
CA GLY A 105 1.89 4.38 3.31
C GLY A 105 1.10 3.63 2.23
N LEU A 106 0.89 2.33 2.39
CA LEU A 106 0.15 1.53 1.43
C LEU A 106 -0.47 0.30 2.09
N PHE A 107 -1.62 -0.12 1.55
CA PHE A 107 -2.32 -1.36 1.87
C PHE A 107 -2.40 -2.21 0.58
N PRO A 108 -1.46 -3.14 0.38
CA PRO A 108 -1.36 -3.92 -0.86
C PRO A 108 -2.60 -4.73 -1.20
N GLU A 109 -3.33 -5.19 -0.19
CA GLU A 109 -4.58 -5.93 -0.34
C GLU A 109 -5.69 -5.11 -1.05
N GLN A 110 -5.55 -3.78 -1.09
CA GLN A 110 -6.50 -2.90 -1.77
C GLN A 110 -6.30 -2.85 -3.29
N ALA A 111 -5.25 -3.44 -3.83
CA ALA A 111 -4.98 -3.37 -5.26
C ALA A 111 -6.12 -3.98 -6.11
N ALA A 112 -6.76 -5.06 -5.65
CA ALA A 112 -7.93 -5.62 -6.31
C ALA A 112 -9.12 -4.65 -6.37
N ASN A 113 -9.29 -3.81 -5.32
CA ASN A 113 -10.29 -2.75 -5.32
C ASN A 113 -9.92 -1.61 -6.29
N TRP A 114 -8.62 -1.29 -6.44
CA TRP A 114 -8.18 -0.29 -7.41
C TRP A 114 -8.46 -0.74 -8.84
N ASP A 115 -8.22 -2.01 -9.17
CA ASP A 115 -8.55 -2.59 -10.47
C ASP A 115 -10.05 -2.49 -10.74
N TRP A 116 -10.86 -2.89 -9.76
CA TRP A 116 -12.31 -2.82 -9.86
C TRP A 116 -12.81 -1.37 -10.08
N ILE A 117 -12.27 -0.39 -9.31
CA ILE A 117 -12.62 1.03 -9.44
C ILE A 117 -12.25 1.53 -10.83
N TYR A 118 -11.02 1.24 -11.29
CA TYR A 118 -10.55 1.65 -12.61
C TYR A 118 -11.44 1.14 -13.73
N GLU A 119 -11.74 -0.16 -13.72
CA GLU A 119 -12.61 -0.76 -14.73
C GLU A 119 -14.04 -0.22 -14.66
N LYS A 120 -14.60 -0.06 -13.46
CA LYS A 120 -15.96 0.48 -13.29
C LYS A 120 -16.07 1.90 -13.82
N VAL A 121 -15.14 2.79 -13.49
CA VAL A 121 -15.14 4.16 -14.00
C VAL A 121 -15.04 4.17 -15.53
N LYS A 122 -14.20 3.34 -16.14
CA LYS A 122 -14.06 3.23 -17.60
C LYS A 122 -15.32 2.73 -18.32
N THR A 123 -16.15 1.95 -17.65
CA THR A 123 -17.40 1.43 -18.24
C THR A 123 -18.57 2.40 -18.14
N LEU A 124 -18.42 3.54 -17.46
CA LEU A 124 -19.48 4.54 -17.38
C LEU A 124 -19.72 5.20 -18.76
N PRO A 125 -20.98 5.65 -19.03
CA PRO A 125 -21.32 6.30 -20.27
C PRO A 125 -20.41 7.50 -20.57
N LYS A 126 -19.96 7.60 -21.82
CA LYS A 126 -19.19 8.77 -22.28
C LYS A 126 -20.12 9.96 -22.41
N GLY A 127 -19.80 11.06 -21.75
CA GLY A 127 -20.59 12.29 -21.77
C GLY A 127 -20.08 13.24 -20.70
N GLU A 128 -20.59 13.10 -19.49
CA GLU A 128 -20.07 13.86 -18.35
C GLU A 128 -18.92 13.11 -17.70
N LYS A 129 -17.92 13.85 -17.19
CA LYS A 129 -16.80 13.28 -16.43
C LYS A 129 -17.34 12.65 -15.13
N PRO A 130 -17.11 11.36 -14.87
CA PRO A 130 -17.59 10.72 -13.65
C PRO A 130 -17.04 11.41 -12.40
N ARG A 131 -17.88 11.65 -11.40
CA ARG A 131 -17.46 12.20 -10.11
C ARG A 131 -17.39 11.12 -9.04
N VAL A 132 -16.25 11.02 -8.39
CA VAL A 132 -15.97 10.01 -7.34
C VAL A 132 -15.62 10.71 -6.04
N LEU A 133 -16.31 10.35 -4.96
CA LEU A 133 -15.98 10.75 -3.60
C LEU A 133 -15.30 9.57 -2.89
N ASN A 134 -14.04 9.77 -2.46
CA ASN A 134 -13.30 8.81 -1.64
C ASN A 134 -13.15 9.35 -0.22
N LEU A 135 -13.76 8.68 0.75
CA LEU A 135 -13.69 9.00 2.18
C LEU A 135 -12.68 8.08 2.87
N PHE A 136 -12.01 8.59 3.91
CA PHE A 136 -10.92 7.86 4.60
C PHE A 136 -9.82 7.45 3.62
N ALA A 137 -9.48 8.38 2.75
CA ALA A 137 -8.83 8.07 1.48
C ALA A 137 -7.33 7.78 1.59
N TYR A 138 -6.75 7.97 2.81
CA TYR A 138 -5.35 7.65 3.14
C TYR A 138 -4.37 8.27 2.12
N THR A 139 -3.42 7.51 1.62
CA THR A 139 -2.41 7.96 0.65
C THR A 139 -2.87 7.88 -0.81
N GLY A 140 -4.17 7.61 -1.02
CA GLY A 140 -4.84 7.87 -2.29
C GLY A 140 -4.98 6.69 -3.25
N GLY A 141 -4.69 5.45 -2.90
CA GLY A 141 -4.73 4.33 -3.86
C GLY A 141 -6.02 4.26 -4.68
N ALA A 142 -7.20 4.28 -4.03
CA ALA A 142 -8.49 4.27 -4.70
C ALA A 142 -8.77 5.57 -5.48
N SER A 143 -8.35 6.73 -4.94
CA SER A 143 -8.47 8.02 -5.63
C SER A 143 -7.66 8.05 -6.92
N LEU A 144 -6.42 7.57 -6.87
CA LEU A 144 -5.52 7.51 -8.02
C LEU A 144 -6.06 6.56 -9.10
N ALA A 145 -6.64 5.41 -8.71
CA ALA A 145 -7.25 4.48 -9.64
C ALA A 145 -8.46 5.09 -10.37
N ALA A 146 -9.32 5.81 -9.64
CA ALA A 146 -10.46 6.51 -10.23
C ALA A 146 -10.02 7.66 -11.15
N CYS A 147 -9.00 8.43 -10.72
CA CYS A 147 -8.43 9.52 -11.52
C CYS A 147 -7.77 8.98 -12.80
N ALA A 148 -6.99 7.91 -12.73
CA ALA A 148 -6.38 7.25 -13.89
C ALA A 148 -7.42 6.73 -14.90
N ALA A 149 -8.64 6.41 -14.44
CA ALA A 149 -9.76 6.04 -15.31
C ALA A 149 -10.51 7.25 -15.90
N GLY A 150 -10.12 8.49 -15.55
CA GLY A 150 -10.70 9.73 -16.07
C GLY A 150 -11.79 10.36 -15.19
N ALA A 151 -11.95 9.94 -13.94
CA ALA A 151 -12.90 10.55 -13.03
C ALA A 151 -12.41 11.88 -12.45
N ASP A 152 -13.36 12.75 -12.10
CA ASP A 152 -13.14 13.88 -11.20
C ASP A 152 -13.26 13.39 -9.75
N VAL A 153 -12.18 13.48 -8.97
CA VAL A 153 -12.09 12.81 -7.68
C VAL A 153 -12.02 13.81 -6.52
N THR A 154 -12.94 13.69 -5.59
CA THR A 154 -12.85 14.36 -4.29
C THR A 154 -12.23 13.39 -3.27
N HIS A 155 -10.99 13.67 -2.86
CA HIS A 155 -10.23 12.90 -1.90
C HIS A 155 -10.34 13.52 -0.50
N VAL A 156 -10.84 12.78 0.48
CA VAL A 156 -11.07 13.26 1.85
C VAL A 156 -10.40 12.36 2.88
N ASP A 157 -9.54 12.96 3.69
CA ASP A 157 -8.95 12.33 4.87
C ASP A 157 -8.77 13.36 5.98
N SER A 158 -8.87 12.94 7.25
CA SER A 158 -8.71 13.82 8.41
C SER A 158 -7.25 14.15 8.71
N VAL A 159 -6.30 13.35 8.21
CA VAL A 159 -4.87 13.49 8.51
C VAL A 159 -4.16 14.25 7.41
N LYS A 160 -3.81 15.51 7.68
CA LYS A 160 -3.14 16.41 6.71
C LYS A 160 -1.90 15.77 6.05
N GLN A 161 -1.10 15.03 6.82
CA GLN A 161 0.12 14.41 6.29
C GLN A 161 -0.18 13.37 5.21
N VAL A 162 -1.22 12.53 5.38
CA VAL A 162 -1.57 11.53 4.37
C VAL A 162 -2.21 12.16 3.14
N VAL A 163 -2.92 13.29 3.29
CA VAL A 163 -3.44 14.08 2.16
C VAL A 163 -2.27 14.68 1.34
N SER A 164 -1.24 15.21 2.00
CA SER A 164 -0.03 15.67 1.31
C SER A 164 0.69 14.53 0.62
N TRP A 165 0.76 13.37 1.25
CA TRP A 165 1.36 12.16 0.69
C TRP A 165 0.59 11.64 -0.54
N SER A 166 -0.74 11.70 -0.49
CA SER A 166 -1.57 11.33 -1.63
C SER A 166 -1.34 12.25 -2.84
N ARG A 167 -1.08 13.54 -2.61
CA ARG A 167 -0.72 14.50 -3.67
C ARG A 167 0.62 14.14 -4.32
N GLU A 168 1.64 13.80 -3.53
CA GLU A 168 2.93 13.34 -4.06
C GLU A 168 2.77 12.08 -4.93
N ASN A 169 1.91 11.15 -4.50
CA ASN A 169 1.59 9.95 -5.27
C ASN A 169 0.86 10.28 -6.58
N MET A 170 -0.06 11.24 -6.57
CA MET A 170 -0.80 11.72 -7.73
C MET A 170 0.15 12.34 -8.77
N GLU A 171 0.98 13.29 -8.34
CA GLU A 171 1.98 13.95 -9.18
C GLU A 171 2.96 12.93 -9.80
N SER A 172 3.48 12.01 -8.98
CA SER A 172 4.40 10.97 -9.46
C SER A 172 3.76 9.97 -10.40
N SER A 173 2.43 9.80 -10.32
CA SER A 173 1.65 8.97 -11.25
C SER A 173 1.29 9.71 -12.54
N GLY A 174 1.60 11.01 -12.66
CA GLY A 174 1.25 11.84 -13.82
C GLY A 174 -0.25 12.14 -13.92
N LEU A 175 -0.94 12.25 -12.76
CA LEU A 175 -2.38 12.44 -12.67
C LEU A 175 -2.79 13.85 -12.20
N ASP A 176 -1.84 14.76 -12.05
CA ASP A 176 -2.03 16.12 -11.54
C ASP A 176 -2.63 17.09 -12.54
N GLY A 177 -2.70 16.72 -13.80
CA GLY A 177 -3.28 17.52 -14.90
C GLY A 177 -4.61 16.98 -15.47
N ILE A 178 -5.24 16.01 -14.78
CA ILE A 178 -6.44 15.34 -15.30
C ILE A 178 -7.73 15.89 -14.66
#